data_ee708f72ed8bb078faf54888419aa346
#
_entry.id   ee708f72ed8bb078faf54888419aa346
#
_cell.length_a   1.000
_cell.length_b   1.000
_cell.length_c   1.000
_cell.angle_alpha   90.00
_cell.angle_beta   90.00
_cell.angle_gamma   90.00
#
_symmetry.space_group_name_H-M   'P 1'
#
loop_
_entity.id
_entity.type
_entity.pdbx_description
1 polymer ?
#
loop_
_entity_poly.entity_id
_entity_poly.type
_entity_poly.pdbx_seq_one_letter_code
_entity_poly.pdbx_strand_id
1 'polypeptide(L)'
;MEVFYDPHDFYAPYPQIVPLIKQVFQERPDCDELEYEIVQDFYNNPLQDLNADVVIARGFSALTMKQRGYICAELKVGGYDVIAAVLKARRMSPGLSHIAVIGAFNMIYGIESIRDAFPDMKLSTYPVNSEPLLADAIRQAISDGCDAWLATIQALSWPKKAVFRLS
;
A
#
# COMPACT_ATOMS: atom_id res chain seq x y z
N MET A 1 15.16 26.36 -24.24
CA MET A 1 13.91 25.94 -23.59
C MET A 1 14.35 25.34 -22.26
N GLU A 2 14.41 26.20 -21.23
CA GLU A 2 14.76 25.74 -19.89
C GLU A 2 13.59 24.88 -19.38
N VAL A 3 13.87 23.61 -19.14
CA VAL A 3 12.93 22.71 -18.47
C VAL A 3 13.11 22.99 -16.98
N PHE A 4 12.22 23.76 -16.41
CA PHE A 4 12.13 23.89 -14.94
C PHE A 4 11.62 22.55 -14.41
N TYR A 5 12.46 21.84 -13.67
CA TYR A 5 12.03 20.71 -12.86
C TYR A 5 11.58 21.26 -11.52
N ASP A 6 10.27 21.26 -11.29
CA ASP A 6 9.71 21.56 -9.97
C ASP A 6 9.86 20.35 -9.03
N PRO A 7 9.90 20.57 -7.69
CA PRO A 7 10.17 19.50 -6.73
C PRO A 7 9.15 18.35 -6.80
N HIS A 8 9.65 17.14 -6.66
CA HIS A 8 8.83 15.94 -6.61
C HIS A 8 8.50 15.59 -5.15
N ASP A 9 7.22 15.59 -4.79
CA ASP A 9 6.80 15.19 -3.46
C ASP A 9 6.57 13.67 -3.38
N PHE A 10 7.30 13.04 -2.46
CA PHE A 10 7.19 11.62 -2.20
C PHE A 10 6.33 11.37 -0.96
N TYR A 11 5.18 10.76 -1.13
CA TYR A 11 4.34 10.36 -0.03
C TYR A 11 4.80 9.01 0.56
N ALA A 12 5.49 9.07 1.69
CA ALA A 12 5.95 7.91 2.45
C ALA A 12 4.94 7.58 3.56
N PRO A 13 4.02 6.62 3.35
CA PRO A 13 2.97 6.31 4.34
C PRO A 13 3.53 5.68 5.63
N TYR A 14 4.79 5.27 5.64
CA TYR A 14 5.47 4.70 6.80
C TYR A 14 6.97 4.99 6.79
N PRO A 15 7.58 5.23 7.98
CA PRO A 15 8.98 5.64 8.08
C PRO A 15 9.99 4.65 7.48
N GLN A 16 9.62 3.36 7.40
CA GLN A 16 10.51 2.31 6.94
C GLN A 16 10.87 2.40 5.45
N ILE A 17 10.02 3.06 4.63
CA ILE A 17 10.28 3.24 3.19
C ILE A 17 11.23 4.41 2.92
N VAL A 18 11.36 5.35 3.86
CA VAL A 18 12.16 6.57 3.68
C VAL A 18 13.63 6.30 3.33
N PRO A 19 14.34 5.37 4.01
CA PRO A 19 15.71 5.05 3.64
C PRO A 19 15.83 4.51 2.22
N LEU A 20 14.88 3.68 1.79
CA LEU A 20 14.85 3.11 0.44
C LEU A 20 14.63 4.21 -0.61
N ILE A 21 13.70 5.13 -0.38
CA ILE A 21 13.47 6.27 -1.26
C ILE A 21 14.77 7.06 -1.45
N LYS A 22 15.41 7.45 -0.33
CA LYS A 22 16.68 8.19 -0.37
C LYS A 22 17.77 7.45 -1.12
N GLN A 23 17.90 6.14 -0.90
CA GLN A 23 18.87 5.32 -1.62
C GLN A 23 18.60 5.32 -3.13
N VAL A 24 17.36 5.09 -3.55
CA VAL A 24 16.98 5.06 -4.98
C VAL A 24 17.29 6.40 -5.65
N PHE A 25 17.00 7.53 -4.98
CA PHE A 25 17.33 8.85 -5.52
C PHE A 25 18.85 9.07 -5.63
N GLN A 26 19.63 8.66 -4.62
CA GLN A 26 21.08 8.79 -4.63
C GLN A 26 21.77 7.92 -5.70
N GLU A 27 21.20 6.79 -6.04
CA GLU A 27 21.73 5.88 -7.08
C GLU A 27 21.40 6.35 -8.52
N ARG A 28 20.55 7.37 -8.69
CA ARG A 28 20.22 7.89 -10.01
C ARG A 28 21.33 8.80 -10.55
N PRO A 29 21.67 8.68 -11.84
CA PRO A 29 22.69 9.54 -12.46
C PRO A 29 22.27 11.02 -12.56
N ASP A 30 20.96 11.31 -12.51
CA ASP A 30 20.33 12.63 -12.58
C ASP A 30 19.87 13.15 -11.20
N CYS A 31 20.41 12.61 -10.11
CA CYS A 31 19.98 12.96 -8.76
C CYS A 31 20.17 14.45 -8.42
N ASP A 32 21.18 15.10 -8.99
CA ASP A 32 21.46 16.52 -8.76
C ASP A 32 20.49 17.46 -9.52
N GLU A 33 19.73 16.93 -10.47
CA GLU A 33 18.72 17.66 -11.26
C GLU A 33 17.31 17.54 -10.70
N LEU A 34 17.13 16.66 -9.70
CA LEU A 34 15.83 16.36 -9.11
C LEU A 34 15.72 16.94 -7.69
N GLU A 35 14.78 17.82 -7.50
CA GLU A 35 14.33 18.22 -6.16
C GLU A 35 13.20 17.29 -5.72
N TYR A 36 13.24 16.84 -4.47
CA TYR A 36 12.15 16.02 -3.91
C TYR A 36 11.95 16.28 -2.42
N GLU A 37 10.72 16.19 -1.98
CA GLU A 37 10.33 16.21 -0.59
C GLU A 37 9.71 14.86 -0.20
N ILE A 38 9.99 14.42 1.04
CA ILE A 38 9.37 13.21 1.59
C ILE A 38 8.34 13.62 2.63
N VAL A 39 7.07 13.56 2.24
CA VAL A 39 5.96 13.89 3.12
C VAL A 39 5.57 12.67 3.94
N GLN A 40 5.69 12.77 5.25
CA GLN A 40 5.24 11.78 6.23
C GLN A 40 3.98 12.30 6.94
N ASP A 41 3.29 11.44 7.63
CA ASP A 41 2.14 11.80 8.47
C ASP A 41 0.86 12.20 7.72
N PHE A 42 0.51 11.33 6.79
CA PHE A 42 -0.69 11.46 5.96
C PHE A 42 -2.01 11.57 6.75
N TYR A 43 -2.09 10.94 7.92
CA TYR A 43 -3.36 10.76 8.65
C TYR A 43 -3.70 11.90 9.61
N ASN A 44 -2.70 12.64 10.08
CA ASN A 44 -2.88 13.70 11.09
C ASN A 44 -2.88 15.11 10.49
N ASN A 45 -2.42 15.26 9.25
CA ASN A 45 -2.42 16.55 8.55
C ASN A 45 -3.35 16.49 7.34
N PRO A 46 -4.40 17.34 7.28
CA PRO A 46 -5.12 17.51 6.03
C PRO A 46 -4.07 17.89 4.98
N LEU A 47 -4.05 17.15 3.88
CA LEU A 47 -3.13 17.34 2.77
C LEU A 47 -3.06 18.83 2.42
N GLN A 48 -1.95 19.46 2.74
CA GLN A 48 -1.65 20.80 2.26
C GLN A 48 -1.55 20.75 0.74
N ASP A 49 -1.81 21.84 0.08
CA ASP A 49 -1.56 21.92 -1.35
C ASP A 49 -0.06 21.74 -1.58
N LEU A 50 0.28 20.71 -2.34
CA LEU A 50 1.66 20.41 -2.69
C LEU A 50 2.04 21.22 -3.91
N ASN A 51 3.22 21.82 -3.87
CA ASN A 51 3.82 22.47 -5.03
C ASN A 51 4.77 21.47 -5.72
N ALA A 52 4.19 20.46 -6.38
CA ALA A 52 4.94 19.41 -7.03
C ALA A 52 4.40 19.10 -8.43
N ASP A 53 5.27 18.93 -9.39
CA ASP A 53 4.92 18.49 -10.76
C ASP A 53 4.38 17.06 -10.75
N VAL A 54 4.98 16.19 -9.95
CA VAL A 54 4.63 14.78 -9.84
C VAL A 54 4.65 14.34 -8.39
N VAL A 55 3.58 13.71 -7.96
CA VAL A 55 3.50 13.06 -6.64
C VAL A 55 3.72 11.56 -6.81
N ILE A 56 4.61 10.98 -6.04
CA ILE A 56 4.80 9.53 -5.99
C ILE A 56 4.08 9.02 -4.74
N ALA A 57 3.08 8.20 -4.92
CA ALA A 57 2.25 7.72 -3.84
C ALA A 57 1.74 6.29 -4.07
N ARG A 58 1.09 5.73 -3.06
CA ARG A 58 0.61 4.35 -3.11
C ARG A 58 -0.75 4.24 -2.39
N GLY A 59 -1.56 3.27 -2.80
CA GLY A 59 -2.83 2.95 -2.13
C GLY A 59 -3.80 4.13 -2.09
N PHE A 60 -4.36 4.41 -0.93
CA PHE A 60 -5.32 5.52 -0.76
C PHE A 60 -4.69 6.89 -1.01
N SER A 61 -3.41 7.07 -0.67
CA SER A 61 -2.71 8.32 -0.95
C SER A 61 -2.68 8.60 -2.44
N ALA A 62 -2.36 7.58 -3.25
CA ALA A 62 -2.38 7.73 -4.70
C ALA A 62 -3.77 8.05 -5.25
N LEU A 63 -4.81 7.39 -4.73
CA LEU A 63 -6.20 7.69 -5.12
C LEU A 63 -6.58 9.12 -4.77
N THR A 64 -6.27 9.58 -3.57
CA THR A 64 -6.56 10.93 -3.11
C THR A 64 -5.84 11.98 -3.94
N MET A 65 -4.54 11.77 -4.24
CA MET A 65 -3.78 12.70 -5.06
C MET A 65 -4.34 12.84 -6.47
N LYS A 66 -4.69 11.72 -7.10
CA LYS A 66 -5.35 11.72 -8.41
C LYS A 66 -6.70 12.44 -8.38
N GLN A 67 -7.51 12.24 -7.33
CA GLN A 67 -8.80 12.94 -7.17
C GLN A 67 -8.63 14.45 -6.99
N ARG A 68 -7.52 14.91 -6.40
CA ARG A 68 -7.17 16.31 -6.27
C ARG A 68 -6.57 16.92 -7.53
N GLY A 69 -6.34 16.14 -8.57
CA GLY A 69 -5.84 16.60 -9.86
C GLY A 69 -4.32 16.59 -9.99
N TYR A 70 -3.58 16.03 -9.02
CA TYR A 70 -2.14 15.89 -9.14
C TYR A 70 -1.76 14.81 -10.16
N ILE A 71 -0.66 15.02 -10.88
CA ILE A 71 -0.01 13.97 -11.65
C ILE A 71 0.60 13.00 -10.62
N CYS A 72 0.11 11.77 -10.57
CA CYS A 72 0.52 10.82 -9.56
C CYS A 72 1.13 9.56 -10.17
N ALA A 73 2.42 9.36 -9.92
CA ALA A 73 3.12 8.11 -10.17
C ALA A 73 2.80 7.13 -9.04
N GLU A 74 2.08 6.08 -9.37
CA GLU A 74 1.57 5.14 -8.38
C GLU A 74 2.52 3.98 -8.17
N LEU A 75 2.95 3.77 -6.91
CA LEU A 75 3.66 2.58 -6.50
C LEU A 75 2.67 1.42 -6.32
N LYS A 76 2.68 0.49 -7.26
CA LYS A 76 1.81 -0.68 -7.24
C LYS A 76 2.37 -1.79 -6.33
N VAL A 77 1.47 -2.52 -5.69
CA VAL A 77 1.81 -3.80 -5.06
C VAL A 77 1.77 -4.87 -6.14
N GLY A 78 2.86 -5.60 -6.28
CA GLY A 78 2.93 -6.72 -7.21
C GLY A 78 2.30 -8.00 -6.63
N GLY A 79 1.89 -8.92 -7.51
CA GLY A 79 1.45 -10.25 -7.07
C GLY A 79 2.51 -10.99 -6.25
N TYR A 80 3.79 -10.71 -6.52
CA TYR A 80 4.91 -11.27 -5.75
C TYR A 80 4.89 -10.84 -4.27
N ASP A 81 4.54 -9.58 -3.97
CA ASP A 81 4.45 -9.08 -2.60
C ASP A 81 3.34 -9.81 -1.84
N VAL A 82 2.22 -10.07 -2.51
CA VAL A 82 1.10 -10.82 -1.93
C VAL A 82 1.50 -12.27 -1.67
N ILE A 83 2.15 -12.93 -2.64
CA ILE A 83 2.67 -14.29 -2.47
C ILE A 83 3.63 -14.37 -1.28
N ALA A 84 4.59 -13.44 -1.19
CA ALA A 84 5.54 -13.38 -0.08
C ALA A 84 4.84 -13.20 1.27
N ALA A 85 3.81 -12.35 1.34
CA ALA A 85 3.03 -12.13 2.55
C ALA A 85 2.20 -13.37 2.94
N VAL A 86 1.57 -14.05 1.99
CA VAL A 86 0.83 -15.31 2.23
C VAL A 86 1.77 -16.39 2.75
N LEU A 87 2.94 -16.57 2.13
CA LEU A 87 3.95 -17.55 2.59
C LEU A 87 4.46 -17.23 3.98
N LYS A 88 4.66 -15.95 4.30
CA LYS A 88 5.03 -15.50 5.65
C LYS A 88 3.93 -15.82 6.66
N ALA A 89 2.67 -15.54 6.32
CA ALA A 89 1.52 -15.83 7.16
C ALA A 89 1.41 -17.33 7.48
N ARG A 90 1.58 -18.20 6.47
CA ARG A 90 1.58 -19.65 6.64
C ARG A 90 2.69 -20.15 7.56
N ARG A 91 3.90 -19.57 7.46
CA ARG A 91 5.01 -19.93 8.36
C ARG A 91 4.71 -19.58 9.81
N MET A 92 4.00 -18.48 10.05
CA MET A 92 3.63 -18.05 11.40
C MET A 92 2.42 -18.80 11.96
N SER A 93 1.54 -19.27 11.09
CA SER A 93 0.30 -20.00 11.45
C SER A 93 0.03 -21.10 10.41
N PRO A 94 0.61 -22.29 10.58
CA PRO A 94 0.53 -23.37 9.57
C PRO A 94 -0.89 -23.89 9.27
N GLY A 95 -1.86 -23.61 10.12
CA GLY A 95 -3.26 -24.04 9.95
C GLY A 95 -4.14 -23.06 9.14
N LEU A 96 -3.57 -22.00 8.56
CA LEU A 96 -4.35 -21.04 7.78
C LEU A 96 -4.88 -21.68 6.50
N SER A 97 -6.19 -21.58 6.30
CA SER A 97 -6.91 -22.10 5.13
C SER A 97 -7.65 -21.02 4.35
N HIS A 98 -8.01 -19.91 5.00
CA HIS A 98 -8.75 -18.82 4.38
C HIS A 98 -8.16 -17.45 4.79
N ILE A 99 -7.56 -16.75 3.84
CA ILE A 99 -6.95 -15.44 4.07
C ILE A 99 -7.74 -14.35 3.33
N ALA A 100 -8.11 -13.29 4.06
CA ALA A 100 -8.64 -12.07 3.48
C ALA A 100 -7.50 -11.15 3.04
N VAL A 101 -7.60 -10.58 1.84
CA VAL A 101 -6.73 -9.50 1.37
C VAL A 101 -7.55 -8.23 1.30
N ILE A 102 -7.25 -7.28 2.20
CA ILE A 102 -8.03 -6.06 2.41
C ILE A 102 -7.17 -4.86 2.03
N GLY A 103 -7.67 -3.99 1.17
CA GLY A 103 -6.91 -2.81 0.80
C GLY A 103 -7.55 -1.97 -0.29
N ALA A 104 -6.88 -0.87 -0.65
CA ALA A 104 -7.30 -0.06 -1.76
C ALA A 104 -7.34 -0.90 -3.04
N PHE A 105 -8.35 -0.67 -3.88
CA PHE A 105 -8.58 -1.42 -5.12
C PHE A 105 -7.31 -1.50 -5.99
N ASN A 106 -6.59 -0.39 -6.10
CA ASN A 106 -5.35 -0.31 -6.87
C ASN A 106 -4.17 -1.11 -6.26
N MET A 107 -4.29 -1.55 -5.01
CA MET A 107 -3.26 -2.36 -4.34
C MET A 107 -3.56 -3.86 -4.35
N ILE A 108 -4.83 -4.24 -4.44
CA ILE A 108 -5.25 -5.65 -4.41
C ILE A 108 -5.64 -6.18 -5.79
N TYR A 109 -5.48 -5.33 -6.82
CA TYR A 109 -5.75 -5.71 -8.20
C TYR A 109 -4.84 -6.86 -8.65
N GLY A 110 -5.44 -7.87 -9.28
CA GLY A 110 -4.70 -9.02 -9.81
C GLY A 110 -4.47 -10.16 -8.82
N ILE A 111 -5.01 -10.08 -7.60
CA ILE A 111 -4.92 -11.19 -6.63
C ILE A 111 -5.59 -12.45 -7.16
N GLU A 112 -6.64 -12.30 -7.98
CA GLU A 112 -7.29 -13.42 -8.65
C GLU A 112 -6.30 -14.29 -9.44
N SER A 113 -5.31 -13.66 -10.07
CA SER A 113 -4.29 -14.35 -10.88
C SER A 113 -3.31 -15.19 -10.06
N ILE A 114 -3.21 -14.96 -8.76
CA ILE A 114 -2.33 -15.73 -7.88
C ILE A 114 -3.05 -16.77 -7.02
N ARG A 115 -4.39 -16.83 -7.08
CA ARG A 115 -5.17 -17.84 -6.31
C ARG A 115 -4.75 -19.25 -6.64
N ASP A 116 -4.48 -19.52 -7.91
CA ASP A 116 -4.09 -20.84 -8.39
C ASP A 116 -2.72 -21.29 -7.86
N ALA A 117 -1.88 -20.34 -7.37
CA ALA A 117 -0.63 -20.67 -6.70
C ALA A 117 -0.83 -21.26 -5.30
N PHE A 118 -2.05 -21.21 -4.75
CA PHE A 118 -2.40 -21.67 -3.42
C PHE A 118 -3.65 -22.54 -3.45
N PRO A 119 -3.60 -23.75 -4.06
CA PRO A 119 -4.77 -24.61 -4.26
C PRO A 119 -5.37 -25.14 -2.95
N ASP A 120 -4.59 -25.15 -1.88
CA ASP A 120 -4.96 -25.58 -0.53
C ASP A 120 -5.42 -24.42 0.37
N MET A 121 -5.57 -23.23 -0.20
CA MET A 121 -5.92 -22.02 0.55
C MET A 121 -6.90 -21.14 -0.24
N LYS A 122 -7.90 -20.62 0.44
CA LYS A 122 -8.81 -19.62 -0.11
C LYS A 122 -8.26 -18.22 0.13
N LEU A 123 -8.11 -17.45 -0.96
CA LEU A 123 -7.82 -16.02 -0.90
C LEU A 123 -9.07 -15.23 -1.29
N SER A 124 -9.59 -14.43 -0.37
CA SER A 124 -10.74 -13.55 -0.61
C SER A 124 -10.31 -12.09 -0.61
N THR A 125 -10.80 -11.31 -1.56
CA THR A 125 -10.46 -9.88 -1.70
C THR A 125 -11.58 -9.01 -1.16
N TYR A 126 -11.20 -7.98 -0.39
CA TYR A 126 -12.10 -6.98 0.18
C TYR A 126 -11.60 -5.59 -0.21
N PRO A 127 -11.99 -5.10 -1.41
CA PRO A 127 -11.58 -3.78 -1.86
C PRO A 127 -12.26 -2.70 -1.04
N VAL A 128 -11.49 -1.70 -0.63
CA VAL A 128 -11.98 -0.51 0.06
C VAL A 128 -11.51 0.75 -0.66
N ASN A 129 -12.38 1.75 -0.72
CA ASN A 129 -12.10 3.00 -1.43
C ASN A 129 -11.64 4.12 -0.50
N SER A 130 -11.75 3.90 0.81
CA SER A 130 -11.33 4.86 1.83
C SER A 130 -11.00 4.14 3.13
N GLU A 131 -10.19 4.78 3.95
CA GLU A 131 -9.78 4.22 5.24
C GLU A 131 -10.95 3.94 6.21
N PRO A 132 -11.98 4.79 6.33
CA PRO A 132 -13.13 4.50 7.19
C PRO A 132 -13.82 3.18 6.89
N LEU A 133 -13.80 2.72 5.64
CA LEU A 133 -14.43 1.45 5.23
C LEU A 133 -13.60 0.21 5.58
N LEU A 134 -12.37 0.40 6.04
CA LEU A 134 -11.47 -0.72 6.40
C LEU A 134 -12.05 -1.56 7.54
N ALA A 135 -12.63 -0.92 8.55
CA ALA A 135 -13.23 -1.62 9.69
C ALA A 135 -14.41 -2.50 9.28
N ASP A 136 -15.21 -2.03 8.34
CA ASP A 136 -16.35 -2.81 7.81
C ASP A 136 -15.84 -3.99 7.00
N ALA A 137 -14.83 -3.80 6.15
CA ALA A 137 -14.22 -4.87 5.38
C ALA A 137 -13.59 -5.96 6.28
N ILE A 138 -12.96 -5.57 7.38
CA ILE A 138 -12.43 -6.53 8.37
C ILE A 138 -13.58 -7.30 9.04
N ARG A 139 -14.65 -6.62 9.45
CA ARG A 139 -15.83 -7.28 10.03
C ARG A 139 -16.44 -8.28 9.05
N GLN A 140 -16.53 -7.90 7.79
CA GLN A 140 -17.04 -8.78 6.75
C GLN A 140 -16.13 -10.00 6.57
N ALA A 141 -14.80 -9.82 6.50
CA ALA A 141 -13.85 -10.91 6.38
C ALA A 141 -13.94 -11.91 7.56
N ILE A 142 -14.14 -11.40 8.79
CA ILE A 142 -14.37 -12.23 9.98
C ILE A 142 -15.69 -13.00 9.86
N SER A 143 -16.75 -12.34 9.42
CA SER A 143 -18.06 -12.97 9.21
C SER A 143 -18.02 -14.05 8.14
N ASP A 144 -17.20 -13.87 7.09
CA ASP A 144 -16.99 -14.83 6.02
C ASP A 144 -16.06 -16.00 6.41
N GLY A 145 -15.60 -16.04 7.67
CA GLY A 145 -14.78 -17.13 8.22
C GLY A 145 -13.33 -17.06 7.78
N CYS A 146 -12.78 -15.89 7.51
CA CYS A 146 -11.35 -15.77 7.25
C CYS A 146 -10.54 -15.99 8.53
N ASP A 147 -9.50 -16.82 8.44
CA ASP A 147 -8.61 -17.16 9.57
C ASP A 147 -7.62 -16.02 9.88
N ALA A 148 -7.24 -15.28 8.81
CA ALA A 148 -6.32 -14.16 8.89
C ALA A 148 -6.63 -13.12 7.81
N TRP A 149 -6.04 -11.93 7.95
CA TRP A 149 -6.11 -10.90 6.91
C TRP A 149 -4.76 -10.27 6.64
N LEU A 150 -4.53 -9.98 5.38
CA LEU A 150 -3.44 -9.16 4.88
C LEU A 150 -4.02 -7.77 4.62
N ALA A 151 -3.52 -6.75 5.31
CA ALA A 151 -3.96 -5.38 5.12
C ALA A 151 -2.84 -4.54 4.53
N THR A 152 -3.19 -3.72 3.55
CA THR A 152 -2.24 -2.79 2.91
C THR A 152 -2.04 -1.51 3.72
N ILE A 153 -2.67 -1.39 4.88
CA ILE A 153 -2.70 -0.20 5.74
C ILE A 153 -2.21 -0.53 7.14
N GLN A 154 -1.66 0.47 7.82
CA GLN A 154 -1.30 0.38 9.24
C GLN A 154 -2.57 0.28 10.12
N ALA A 155 -3.03 -0.92 10.41
CA ALA A 155 -4.02 -1.16 11.46
C ALA A 155 -3.33 -1.05 12.83
N LEU A 156 -3.08 0.18 13.30
CA LEU A 156 -2.29 0.46 14.52
C LEU A 156 -3.02 0.15 15.84
N SER A 157 -4.31 -0.25 15.81
CA SER A 157 -5.12 -0.32 17.05
C SER A 157 -6.02 -1.55 17.20
N TRP A 158 -5.84 -2.63 16.44
CA TRP A 158 -6.75 -3.78 16.47
C TRP A 158 -6.23 -4.98 17.26
N PRO A 159 -7.13 -5.79 17.87
CA PRO A 159 -6.72 -6.93 18.68
C PRO A 159 -5.89 -7.93 17.86
N LYS A 160 -4.87 -8.49 18.50
CA LYS A 160 -3.79 -9.32 17.95
C LYS A 160 -4.22 -10.67 17.35
N LYS A 161 -5.26 -10.76 16.56
CA LYS A 161 -5.45 -11.91 15.67
C LYS A 161 -4.76 -11.58 14.36
N ALA A 162 -3.66 -12.27 14.13
CA ALA A 162 -2.77 -12.30 12.97
C ALA A 162 -3.01 -11.22 11.89
N VAL A 163 -2.59 -9.97 12.16
CA VAL A 163 -2.49 -8.92 11.13
C VAL A 163 -1.14 -9.11 10.43
N PHE A 164 -1.15 -9.54 9.18
CA PHE A 164 0.04 -9.59 8.35
C PHE A 164 0.06 -8.35 7.43
N ARG A 165 1.17 -7.61 7.46
CA ARG A 165 1.38 -6.49 6.56
C ARG A 165 1.94 -6.96 5.23
N LEU A 166 1.39 -6.43 4.15
CA LEU A 166 2.11 -6.32 2.89
C LEU A 166 3.13 -5.18 3.07
N SER A 167 4.39 -5.51 3.11
CA SER A 167 5.52 -4.56 3.18
C SER A 167 5.84 -4.02 1.80
#